data_089274f45d0cade993256c16baa940dd
#
_entry.id   089274f45d0cade993256c16baa940dd
#
_cell.length_a   1.000
_cell.length_b   1.000
_cell.length_c   1.000
_cell.angle_alpha   90.00
_cell.angle_beta   90.00
_cell.angle_gamma   90.00
#
_symmetry.space_group_name_H-M   'P 1'
#
loop_
_entity.id
_entity.type
_entity.pdbx_description
1 polymer ?
#
loop_
_entity_poly.entity_id
_entity_poly.type
_entity_poly.pdbx_seq_one_letter_code
_entity_poly.pdbx_strand_id
1 'polypeptide(L)'
;MESISDLLSARIELYGTKKSVWDGSPLEGIRKMSADAIGFEGEALLFNLCKKYGVDVEWDGNTNISKKGDNRDYDMLVRGRTVEVKTARMGESGAFQHECLRNQNSPEFWIFIDISPHDTYFTIIDCYDLTTKHPILERTAHSRKKTNDVFKLDTSVCVLDRGINSEITLRIAHGDPDDAFGPWLKSRIQPLSVIEEIDELSTLLDSKLSLSI
;
A
#
# COMPACT_ATOMS: atom_id res chain seq x y z
N MET A 1 14.20 -3.30 51.33
CA MET A 1 13.77 -4.22 50.29
C MET A 1 12.82 -3.42 49.38
N GLU A 2 13.22 -3.17 48.16
CA GLU A 2 12.35 -2.47 47.21
C GLU A 2 11.08 -3.28 46.96
N SER A 3 9.95 -2.62 46.92
CA SER A 3 8.67 -3.28 46.61
C SER A 3 8.56 -3.61 45.11
N ILE A 4 7.70 -4.56 44.74
CA ILE A 4 7.41 -4.85 43.32
C ILE A 4 6.92 -3.59 42.63
N SER A 5 6.15 -2.74 43.32
CA SER A 5 5.65 -1.47 42.78
C SER A 5 6.80 -0.51 42.47
N ASP A 6 7.82 -0.41 43.30
CA ASP A 6 8.97 0.47 43.09
C ASP A 6 9.79 0.01 41.86
N LEU A 7 10.01 -1.31 41.76
CA LEU A 7 10.69 -1.90 40.60
C LEU A 7 9.92 -1.70 39.28
N LEU A 8 8.60 -1.86 39.30
CA LEU A 8 7.77 -1.64 38.13
C LEU A 8 7.75 -0.15 37.77
N SER A 9 7.62 0.76 38.75
CA SER A 9 7.61 2.20 38.50
C SER A 9 8.93 2.66 37.86
N ALA A 10 10.07 2.21 38.37
CA ALA A 10 11.38 2.50 37.80
C ALA A 10 11.51 1.98 36.35
N ARG A 11 10.97 0.81 36.08
CA ARG A 11 10.95 0.25 34.69
C ARG A 11 10.05 1.05 33.77
N ILE A 12 8.86 1.44 34.23
CA ILE A 12 7.91 2.27 33.46
C ILE A 12 8.54 3.63 33.14
N GLU A 13 9.21 4.25 34.12
CA GLU A 13 9.92 5.52 33.93
C GLU A 13 11.04 5.38 32.88
N LEU A 14 11.83 4.31 32.97
CA LEU A 14 12.90 4.01 32.03
C LEU A 14 12.37 3.78 30.60
N TYR A 15 11.21 3.12 30.46
CA TYR A 15 10.55 2.93 29.16
C TYR A 15 9.93 4.22 28.64
N GLY A 16 9.38 5.06 29.53
CA GLY A 16 8.78 6.35 29.18
C GLY A 16 9.79 7.37 28.64
N THR A 17 11.09 7.20 28.95
CA THR A 17 12.17 8.06 28.44
C THR A 17 12.76 7.59 27.10
N LYS A 18 12.36 6.41 26.61
CA LYS A 18 12.83 5.92 25.32
C LYS A 18 12.26 6.79 24.20
N LYS A 19 13.13 7.52 23.52
CA LYS A 19 12.73 8.30 22.34
C LYS A 19 12.15 7.39 21.26
N SER A 20 11.02 7.79 20.72
CA SER A 20 10.45 7.14 19.57
C SER A 20 11.13 7.63 18.29
N VAL A 21 11.14 6.81 17.26
CA VAL A 21 11.55 7.19 15.89
C VAL A 21 10.72 8.36 15.33
N TRP A 22 9.54 8.61 15.91
CA TRP A 22 8.61 9.67 15.51
C TRP A 22 8.81 11.01 16.25
N ASP A 23 9.63 11.05 17.29
CA ASP A 23 9.84 12.25 18.11
C ASP A 23 10.45 13.36 17.25
N GLY A 24 9.77 14.50 17.18
CA GLY A 24 10.16 15.64 16.35
C GLY A 24 9.82 15.50 14.85
N SER A 25 9.15 14.41 14.44
CA SER A 25 8.61 14.29 13.10
C SER A 25 7.40 15.22 12.90
N PRO A 26 7.22 15.82 11.70
CA PRO A 26 6.00 16.57 11.38
C PRO A 26 4.73 15.71 11.48
N LEU A 27 4.87 14.39 11.40
CA LEU A 27 3.79 13.41 11.52
C LEU A 27 3.77 12.68 12.87
N GLU A 28 4.39 13.21 13.92
CA GLU A 28 4.42 12.56 15.24
C GLU A 28 3.03 12.14 15.75
N GLY A 29 2.00 12.92 15.42
CA GLY A 29 0.61 12.65 15.79
C GLY A 29 0.07 11.30 15.29
N ILE A 30 0.64 10.73 14.22
CA ILE A 30 0.22 9.45 13.63
C ILE A 30 0.34 8.29 14.62
N ARG A 31 1.22 8.40 15.62
CA ARG A 31 1.40 7.39 16.68
C ARG A 31 0.12 7.15 17.50
N LYS A 32 -0.74 8.16 17.61
CA LYS A 32 -1.97 8.11 18.40
C LYS A 32 -3.15 7.54 17.61
N MET A 33 -2.99 7.40 16.31
CA MET A 33 -4.06 6.87 15.45
C MET A 33 -4.15 5.34 15.58
N SER A 34 -5.37 4.82 15.54
CA SER A 34 -5.61 3.38 15.41
C SER A 34 -5.18 2.87 14.03
N ALA A 35 -5.02 1.57 13.88
CA ALA A 35 -4.72 0.96 12.59
C ALA A 35 -5.83 1.26 11.55
N ASP A 36 -7.10 1.18 11.97
CA ASP A 36 -8.23 1.48 11.10
C ASP A 36 -8.25 2.95 10.65
N ALA A 37 -7.94 3.88 11.57
CA ALA A 37 -7.84 5.30 11.22
C ALA A 37 -6.69 5.56 10.24
N ILE A 38 -5.56 4.89 10.39
CA ILE A 38 -4.44 5.00 9.44
C ILE A 38 -4.82 4.44 8.07
N GLY A 39 -5.54 3.33 8.03
CA GLY A 39 -6.07 2.76 6.78
C GLY A 39 -6.94 3.76 6.04
N PHE A 40 -7.95 4.30 6.72
CA PHE A 40 -8.87 5.30 6.14
C PHE A 40 -8.14 6.57 5.64
N GLU A 41 -7.20 7.10 6.42
CA GLU A 41 -6.42 8.29 6.02
C GLU A 41 -5.52 7.99 4.80
N GLY A 42 -5.03 6.77 4.65
CA GLY A 42 -4.28 6.37 3.47
C GLY A 42 -5.13 6.31 2.20
N GLU A 43 -6.35 5.77 2.30
CA GLU A 43 -7.32 5.80 1.20
C GLU A 43 -7.68 7.25 0.82
N ALA A 44 -7.98 8.10 1.81
CA ALA A 44 -8.27 9.52 1.61
C ALA A 44 -7.08 10.27 0.98
N LEU A 45 -5.85 9.98 1.40
CA LEU A 45 -4.63 10.54 0.83
C LEU A 45 -4.51 10.19 -0.65
N LEU A 46 -4.65 8.91 -0.99
CA LEU A 46 -4.58 8.44 -2.38
C LEU A 46 -5.64 9.10 -3.25
N PHE A 47 -6.89 9.15 -2.78
CA PHE A 47 -7.98 9.82 -3.47
C PHE A 47 -7.68 11.29 -3.75
N ASN A 48 -7.23 12.03 -2.73
CA ASN A 48 -6.90 13.45 -2.86
C ASN A 48 -5.73 13.70 -3.82
N LEU A 49 -4.70 12.85 -3.80
CA LEU A 49 -3.58 12.91 -4.75
C LEU A 49 -4.06 12.63 -6.17
N CYS A 50 -4.91 11.63 -6.38
CA CYS A 50 -5.51 11.36 -7.69
C CYS A 50 -6.27 12.59 -8.21
N LYS A 51 -7.13 13.19 -7.40
CA LYS A 51 -7.86 14.43 -7.77
C LYS A 51 -6.92 15.59 -8.08
N LYS A 52 -5.90 15.80 -7.25
CA LYS A 52 -4.90 16.86 -7.45
C LYS A 52 -4.21 16.77 -8.81
N TYR A 53 -3.88 15.54 -9.24
CA TYR A 53 -3.13 15.30 -10.50
C TYR A 53 -3.99 14.91 -11.69
N GLY A 54 -5.31 15.03 -11.58
CA GLY A 54 -6.23 14.73 -12.68
C GLY A 54 -6.12 13.25 -13.10
N VAL A 55 -5.97 12.36 -12.10
CA VAL A 55 -6.13 10.92 -12.28
C VAL A 55 -7.58 10.59 -12.02
N ASP A 56 -8.21 9.87 -12.93
CA ASP A 56 -9.58 9.41 -12.76
C ASP A 56 -9.65 8.44 -11.58
N VAL A 57 -10.54 8.73 -10.61
CA VAL A 57 -10.69 7.95 -9.38
C VAL A 57 -12.11 8.00 -8.85
N GLU A 58 -12.63 6.85 -8.46
CA GLU A 58 -13.91 6.69 -7.77
C GLU A 58 -13.66 6.07 -6.39
N TRP A 59 -14.12 6.75 -5.35
CA TRP A 59 -14.08 6.31 -3.96
C TRP A 59 -15.30 6.87 -3.23
N ASP A 60 -16.02 6.04 -2.50
CA ASP A 60 -17.23 6.45 -1.80
C ASP A 60 -17.01 6.84 -0.32
N GLY A 61 -15.77 6.79 0.14
CA GLY A 61 -15.40 7.16 1.50
C GLY A 61 -15.74 6.10 2.55
N ASN A 62 -16.16 4.90 2.13
CA ASN A 62 -16.38 3.79 3.03
C ASN A 62 -15.27 2.75 2.89
N THR A 63 -14.73 2.33 4.01
CA THR A 63 -13.88 1.15 4.09
C THR A 63 -14.74 -0.11 3.92
N ASN A 64 -14.35 -1.02 3.04
CA ASN A 64 -15.03 -2.30 2.78
C ASN A 64 -16.31 -2.22 1.96
N ILE A 65 -16.21 -1.74 0.74
CA ILE A 65 -17.31 -1.83 -0.21
C ILE A 65 -17.28 -3.21 -0.88
N SER A 66 -18.07 -4.14 -0.38
CA SER A 66 -18.49 -5.24 -1.23
C SER A 66 -19.55 -4.69 -2.20
N LYS A 67 -19.14 -4.29 -3.39
CA LYS A 67 -20.09 -3.79 -4.41
C LYS A 67 -20.95 -4.95 -4.88
N LYS A 68 -22.26 -4.75 -4.82
CA LYS A 68 -23.27 -5.70 -5.28
C LYS A 68 -22.95 -6.13 -6.73
N GLY A 69 -22.57 -7.40 -6.92
CA GLY A 69 -22.34 -7.98 -8.23
C GLY A 69 -20.87 -8.17 -8.64
N ASP A 70 -19.93 -7.59 -7.96
CA ASP A 70 -18.50 -7.90 -8.10
C ASP A 70 -18.02 -8.70 -6.89
N ASN A 71 -17.46 -9.89 -7.15
CA ASN A 71 -16.92 -10.74 -6.08
C ASN A 71 -15.54 -10.30 -5.61
N ARG A 72 -15.03 -9.17 -6.09
CA ARG A 72 -13.72 -8.63 -5.72
C ARG A 72 -13.87 -7.61 -4.60
N ASP A 73 -13.08 -7.79 -3.54
CA ASP A 73 -12.92 -6.80 -2.49
C ASP A 73 -11.91 -5.75 -2.99
N TYR A 74 -12.31 -4.48 -3.10
CA TYR A 74 -11.43 -3.37 -3.43
C TYR A 74 -11.93 -2.07 -2.78
N ASP A 75 -11.02 -1.14 -2.54
CA ASP A 75 -11.31 0.13 -1.87
C ASP A 75 -11.76 1.20 -2.87
N MET A 76 -11.16 1.27 -4.06
CA MET A 76 -11.47 2.30 -5.06
C MET A 76 -11.23 1.83 -6.49
N LEU A 77 -11.77 2.58 -7.45
CA LEU A 77 -11.40 2.48 -8.86
C LEU A 77 -10.42 3.60 -9.19
N VAL A 78 -9.29 3.24 -9.80
CA VAL A 78 -8.32 4.19 -10.33
C VAL A 78 -8.17 3.93 -11.82
N ARG A 79 -8.57 4.90 -12.64
CA ARG A 79 -8.61 4.77 -14.11
C ARG A 79 -9.43 3.56 -14.57
N GLY A 80 -10.55 3.29 -13.88
CA GLY A 80 -11.42 2.15 -14.13
C GLY A 80 -10.91 0.80 -13.60
N ARG A 81 -9.73 0.75 -12.98
CA ARG A 81 -9.10 -0.47 -12.43
C ARG A 81 -9.37 -0.60 -10.95
N THR A 82 -9.63 -1.82 -10.49
CA THR A 82 -9.87 -2.08 -9.06
C THR A 82 -8.56 -2.04 -8.27
N VAL A 83 -8.58 -1.26 -7.18
CA VAL A 83 -7.43 -1.02 -6.32
C VAL A 83 -7.80 -1.26 -4.87
N GLU A 84 -6.99 -2.03 -4.17
CA GLU A 84 -6.99 -2.17 -2.72
C GLU A 84 -5.82 -1.37 -2.14
N VAL A 85 -6.08 -0.58 -1.11
CA VAL A 85 -5.09 0.24 -0.44
C VAL A 85 -4.71 -0.36 0.91
N LYS A 86 -3.44 -0.46 1.19
CA LYS A 86 -2.94 -0.90 2.49
C LYS A 86 -1.95 0.12 3.03
N THR A 87 -2.30 0.76 4.14
CA THR A 87 -1.48 1.80 4.75
C THR A 87 -0.85 1.31 6.04
N ALA A 88 0.45 1.53 6.18
CA ALA A 88 1.18 1.23 7.40
C ALA A 88 2.02 2.44 7.85
N ARG A 89 2.11 2.64 9.15
CA ARG A 89 3.11 3.53 9.74
C ARG A 89 4.33 2.71 10.16
N MET A 90 5.50 3.32 10.09
CA MET A 90 6.74 2.71 10.51
C MET A 90 6.72 2.36 12.00
N GLY A 91 7.03 1.12 12.32
CA GLY A 91 7.29 0.68 13.69
C GLY A 91 8.67 1.13 14.19
N GLU A 92 8.91 0.98 15.49
CA GLU A 92 10.19 1.34 16.14
C GLU A 92 11.40 0.56 15.58
N SER A 93 11.16 -0.56 14.90
CA SER A 93 12.19 -1.35 14.23
C SER A 93 12.54 -0.86 12.82
N GLY A 94 11.87 0.17 12.31
CA GLY A 94 12.00 0.62 10.92
C GLY A 94 11.22 -0.24 9.92
N ALA A 95 10.33 -1.11 10.40
CA ALA A 95 9.52 -1.99 9.56
C ALA A 95 8.09 -1.46 9.39
N PHE A 96 7.50 -1.81 8.25
CA PHE A 96 6.08 -1.65 7.93
C PHE A 96 5.43 -3.02 7.86
N GLN A 97 4.18 -3.13 8.31
CA GLN A 97 3.46 -4.38 8.36
C GLN A 97 2.06 -4.22 7.80
N HIS A 98 1.76 -4.96 6.74
CA HIS A 98 0.44 -5.02 6.11
C HIS A 98 -0.21 -6.36 6.40
N GLU A 99 -1.41 -6.33 6.93
CA GLU A 99 -2.15 -7.53 7.35
C GLU A 99 -3.39 -7.75 6.49
N CYS A 100 -3.92 -8.98 6.58
CA CYS A 100 -5.20 -9.35 5.96
C CYS A 100 -5.21 -9.31 4.43
N LEU A 101 -4.07 -9.55 3.77
CA LEU A 101 -4.05 -9.72 2.33
C LEU A 101 -4.60 -11.10 1.96
N ARG A 102 -5.35 -11.17 0.86
CA ARG A 102 -5.98 -12.41 0.38
C ARG A 102 -5.62 -12.67 -1.08
N ASN A 103 -5.48 -13.96 -1.44
CA ASN A 103 -5.27 -14.36 -2.82
C ASN A 103 -6.58 -14.48 -3.62
N GLN A 104 -7.70 -14.78 -2.93
CA GLN A 104 -9.00 -14.92 -3.57
C GLN A 104 -9.71 -13.58 -3.63
N ASN A 105 -10.40 -13.32 -4.74
CA ASN A 105 -11.10 -12.07 -5.00
C ASN A 105 -10.18 -10.83 -4.88
N SER A 106 -8.93 -10.99 -5.33
CA SER A 106 -7.96 -9.91 -5.30
C SER A 106 -8.37 -8.78 -6.24
N PRO A 107 -8.06 -7.53 -5.88
CA PRO A 107 -8.15 -6.39 -6.80
C PRO A 107 -7.18 -6.59 -7.97
N GLU A 108 -7.25 -5.75 -8.98
CA GLU A 108 -6.27 -5.77 -10.07
C GLU A 108 -4.92 -5.22 -9.61
N PHE A 109 -4.95 -4.24 -8.70
CA PHE A 109 -3.75 -3.63 -8.13
C PHE A 109 -3.84 -3.50 -6.61
N TRP A 110 -2.68 -3.66 -5.97
CA TRP A 110 -2.47 -3.29 -4.59
C TRP A 110 -1.61 -2.04 -4.53
N ILE A 111 -2.03 -1.06 -3.73
CA ILE A 111 -1.22 0.12 -3.42
C ILE A 111 -0.89 0.09 -1.93
N PHE A 112 0.39 -0.05 -1.63
CA PHE A 112 0.92 0.04 -0.27
C PHE A 112 1.41 1.47 -0.02
N ILE A 113 0.92 2.07 1.06
CA ILE A 113 1.32 3.41 1.51
C ILE A 113 2.05 3.24 2.84
N ASP A 114 3.36 3.41 2.81
CA ASP A 114 4.26 3.23 3.94
C ASP A 114 4.74 4.58 4.45
N ILE A 115 4.27 4.98 5.63
CA ILE A 115 4.55 6.29 6.22
C ILE A 115 5.66 6.15 7.25
N SER A 116 6.80 6.80 7.00
CA SER A 116 7.92 6.95 7.92
C SER A 116 7.92 8.34 8.57
N PRO A 117 8.78 8.63 9.56
CA PRO A 117 8.90 9.97 10.13
C PRO A 117 9.24 11.07 9.14
N HIS A 118 9.88 10.75 8.02
CA HIS A 118 10.42 11.74 7.08
C HIS A 118 9.91 11.55 5.65
N ASP A 119 9.39 10.36 5.31
CA ASP A 119 9.03 10.01 3.95
C ASP A 119 7.72 9.23 3.91
N THR A 120 7.02 9.33 2.78
CA THR A 120 5.94 8.43 2.41
C THR A 120 6.33 7.66 1.15
N TYR A 121 6.18 6.35 1.20
CA TYR A 121 6.44 5.45 0.09
C TYR A 121 5.11 4.94 -0.47
N PHE A 122 5.00 4.97 -1.78
CA PHE A 122 3.88 4.39 -2.52
C PHE A 122 4.41 3.23 -3.34
N THR A 123 3.94 2.02 -3.10
CA THR A 123 4.34 0.83 -3.85
C THR A 123 3.11 0.25 -4.54
N ILE A 124 3.16 0.09 -5.86
CA ILE A 124 2.09 -0.52 -6.66
C ILE A 124 2.53 -1.90 -7.10
N ILE A 125 1.67 -2.89 -6.85
CA ILE A 125 1.88 -4.27 -7.27
C ILE A 125 0.59 -4.76 -7.92
N ASP A 126 0.66 -5.37 -9.09
CA ASP A 126 -0.50 -6.05 -9.64
C ASP A 126 -0.79 -7.35 -8.85
N CYS A 127 -2.02 -7.82 -8.91
CA CYS A 127 -2.43 -8.97 -8.10
C CYS A 127 -1.68 -10.26 -8.49
N TYR A 128 -1.20 -10.34 -9.72
CA TYR A 128 -0.45 -11.48 -10.20
C TYR A 128 0.92 -11.59 -9.51
N ASP A 129 1.61 -10.46 -9.36
CA ASP A 129 2.91 -10.40 -8.70
C ASP A 129 2.84 -10.64 -7.19
N LEU A 130 1.70 -10.34 -6.56
CA LEU A 130 1.49 -10.62 -5.14
C LEU A 130 1.44 -12.11 -4.82
N THR A 131 1.07 -12.95 -5.76
CA THR A 131 1.05 -14.42 -5.60
C THR A 131 2.46 -15.01 -5.62
N THR A 132 3.44 -14.29 -6.14
CA THR A 132 4.84 -14.68 -6.22
C THR A 132 5.68 -13.98 -5.15
N LYS A 133 6.90 -14.47 -4.92
CA LYS A 133 7.83 -13.82 -3.99
C LYS A 133 8.34 -12.52 -4.60
N HIS A 134 7.85 -11.39 -4.07
CA HIS A 134 8.29 -10.08 -4.55
C HIS A 134 9.59 -9.64 -3.85
N PRO A 135 10.56 -9.02 -4.56
CA PRO A 135 11.86 -8.65 -3.99
C PRO A 135 11.78 -7.56 -2.90
N ILE A 136 10.70 -6.77 -2.86
CA ILE A 136 10.52 -5.67 -1.90
C ILE A 136 9.65 -6.10 -0.71
N LEU A 137 8.78 -7.09 -0.90
CA LEU A 137 7.80 -7.51 0.09
C LEU A 137 8.04 -8.95 0.49
N GLU A 138 8.26 -9.18 1.77
CA GLU A 138 8.36 -10.52 2.32
C GLU A 138 6.98 -11.02 2.75
N ARG A 139 6.53 -12.11 2.12
CA ARG A 139 5.27 -12.75 2.49
C ARG A 139 5.45 -13.61 3.72
N THR A 140 4.69 -13.30 4.78
CA THR A 140 4.68 -14.08 6.01
C THR A 140 3.29 -14.64 6.29
N ALA A 141 3.22 -15.77 7.01
CA ALA A 141 1.95 -16.35 7.43
C ALA A 141 1.25 -15.47 8.45
N HIS A 142 -0.06 -15.28 8.30
CA HIS A 142 -0.83 -14.51 9.29
C HIS A 142 -0.98 -15.33 10.59
N SER A 143 -0.41 -14.83 11.69
CA SER A 143 -0.34 -15.57 12.96
C SER A 143 -1.70 -15.88 13.61
N ARG A 144 -2.74 -15.11 13.28
CA ARG A 144 -4.08 -15.25 13.88
C ARG A 144 -5.11 -15.99 13.03
N LYS A 145 -4.83 -16.22 11.74
CA LYS A 145 -5.75 -16.93 10.84
C LYS A 145 -5.06 -18.16 10.29
N LYS A 146 -5.62 -19.32 10.57
CA LYS A 146 -5.10 -20.63 10.14
C LYS A 146 -5.40 -20.97 8.66
N THR A 147 -6.01 -20.07 7.91
CA THR A 147 -6.33 -20.28 6.50
C THR A 147 -5.15 -19.84 5.64
N ASN A 148 -4.75 -20.68 4.70
CA ASN A 148 -3.67 -20.36 3.74
C ASN A 148 -3.98 -19.20 2.80
N ASP A 149 -5.21 -18.66 2.86
CA ASP A 149 -5.70 -17.61 1.96
C ASP A 149 -5.42 -16.20 2.47
N VAL A 150 -5.00 -16.06 3.74
CA VAL A 150 -4.71 -14.76 4.36
C VAL A 150 -3.25 -14.71 4.78
N PHE A 151 -2.55 -13.68 4.36
CA PHE A 151 -1.14 -13.49 4.66
C PHE A 151 -0.83 -12.06 5.07
N LYS A 152 0.41 -11.83 5.49
CA LYS A 152 0.99 -10.52 5.76
C LYS A 152 2.07 -10.25 4.74
N LEU A 153 2.29 -8.95 4.49
CA LEU A 153 3.49 -8.47 3.84
C LEU A 153 4.25 -7.58 4.80
N ASP A 154 5.52 -7.86 4.95
CA ASP A 154 6.44 -7.07 5.75
C ASP A 154 7.48 -6.43 4.82
N THR A 155 7.77 -5.14 5.05
CA THR A 155 8.84 -4.42 4.38
C THR A 155 9.52 -3.47 5.36
N SER A 156 10.52 -2.74 4.94
CA SER A 156 11.22 -1.78 5.79
C SER A 156 11.76 -0.61 4.98
N VAL A 157 12.01 0.52 5.64
CA VAL A 157 12.66 1.67 5.01
C VAL A 157 13.92 1.25 4.25
N CYS A 158 14.75 0.38 4.84
CA CYS A 158 15.97 -0.09 4.19
C CYS A 158 15.72 -0.88 2.90
N VAL A 159 14.62 -1.62 2.82
CA VAL A 159 14.22 -2.36 1.61
C VAL A 159 13.61 -1.42 0.58
N LEU A 160 12.73 -0.52 1.01
CA LEU A 160 12.08 0.47 0.14
C LEU A 160 13.11 1.45 -0.44
N ASP A 161 14.09 1.89 0.36
CA ASP A 161 15.16 2.76 -0.11
C ASP A 161 16.02 2.11 -1.20
N ARG A 162 16.22 0.79 -1.16
CA ARG A 162 16.86 0.07 -2.28
C ARG A 162 15.99 0.01 -3.52
N GLY A 163 14.68 -0.01 -3.33
CA GLY A 163 13.68 -0.02 -4.39
C GLY A 163 13.29 1.37 -4.92
N ILE A 164 13.87 2.48 -4.44
CA ILE A 164 13.56 3.85 -4.90
C ILE A 164 13.65 3.98 -6.42
N ASN A 165 14.62 3.33 -7.03
CA ASN A 165 14.77 3.29 -8.49
C ASN A 165 13.96 2.17 -9.13
N SER A 166 13.20 1.40 -8.34
CA SER A 166 12.29 0.42 -8.91
C SER A 166 11.10 1.16 -9.51
N GLU A 167 10.69 0.67 -10.63
CA GLU A 167 9.53 1.22 -11.30
C GLU A 167 8.26 1.18 -10.45
N ILE A 168 8.18 0.30 -9.44
CA ILE A 168 6.97 0.05 -8.64
C ILE A 168 6.86 0.88 -7.36
N THR A 169 7.94 1.52 -6.90
CA THR A 169 7.94 2.31 -5.65
C THR A 169 8.31 3.76 -5.90
N LEU A 170 7.47 4.67 -5.45
CA LEU A 170 7.73 6.11 -5.39
C LEU A 170 7.94 6.53 -3.94
N ARG A 171 9.02 7.27 -3.66
CA ARG A 171 9.27 7.93 -2.38
C ARG A 171 9.00 9.43 -2.51
N ILE A 172 8.33 10.00 -1.54
CA ILE A 172 8.11 11.44 -1.39
C ILE A 172 8.55 11.84 0.02
N ALA A 173 9.57 12.68 0.14
CA ALA A 173 9.99 13.21 1.41
C ALA A 173 8.97 14.24 1.92
N HIS A 174 8.74 14.27 3.24
CA HIS A 174 7.79 15.21 3.83
C HIS A 174 8.32 16.64 3.67
N GLY A 175 7.51 17.49 3.05
CA GLY A 175 7.87 18.87 2.73
C GLY A 175 8.40 19.06 1.31
N ASP A 176 8.73 18.00 0.60
CA ASP A 176 9.08 18.08 -0.81
C ASP A 176 7.82 18.15 -1.70
N PRO A 177 7.95 18.69 -2.93
CA PRO A 177 6.88 18.64 -3.91
C PRO A 177 6.53 17.18 -4.26
N ASP A 178 5.23 16.92 -4.41
CA ASP A 178 4.70 15.61 -4.78
C ASP A 178 4.39 15.47 -6.29
N ASP A 179 4.96 16.35 -7.12
CA ASP A 179 4.68 16.46 -8.56
C ASP A 179 4.96 15.18 -9.34
N ALA A 180 5.87 14.34 -8.85
CA ALA A 180 6.17 13.04 -9.45
C ALA A 180 5.02 12.03 -9.34
N PHE A 181 4.09 12.21 -8.37
CA PHE A 181 3.05 11.23 -8.07
C PHE A 181 2.13 10.96 -9.25
N GLY A 182 1.56 12.00 -9.85
CA GLY A 182 0.60 11.85 -10.95
C GLY A 182 1.16 11.13 -12.17
N PRO A 183 2.31 11.57 -12.73
CA PRO A 183 2.96 10.87 -13.83
C PRO A 183 3.31 9.42 -13.50
N TRP A 184 3.85 9.17 -12.29
CA TRP A 184 4.21 7.84 -11.84
C TRP A 184 2.97 6.93 -11.74
N LEU A 185 1.89 7.35 -11.09
CA LEU A 185 0.67 6.56 -10.98
C LEU A 185 0.07 6.24 -12.35
N LYS A 186 0.03 7.24 -13.25
CA LYS A 186 -0.47 7.07 -14.63
C LYS A 186 0.37 6.07 -15.44
N SER A 187 1.66 5.98 -15.18
CA SER A 187 2.54 5.01 -15.85
C SER A 187 2.33 3.58 -15.34
N ARG A 188 1.83 3.42 -14.11
CA ARG A 188 1.64 2.12 -13.46
C ARG A 188 0.26 1.52 -13.68
N ILE A 189 -0.77 2.35 -13.59
CA ILE A 189 -2.16 1.90 -13.78
C ILE A 189 -2.64 2.44 -15.12
N GLN A 190 -2.62 1.60 -16.15
CA GLN A 190 -3.14 1.96 -17.47
C GLN A 190 -4.68 1.93 -17.44
N PRO A 191 -5.36 2.84 -18.19
CA PRO A 191 -6.82 2.80 -18.31
C PRO A 191 -7.30 1.49 -18.90
N LEU A 192 -8.49 1.07 -18.51
CA LEU A 192 -9.12 -0.15 -19.02
C LEU A 192 -9.28 -0.09 -20.55
N SER A 193 -9.68 1.06 -21.08
CA SER A 193 -9.87 1.29 -22.53
C SER A 193 -8.63 1.03 -23.38
N VAL A 194 -7.43 1.35 -22.86
CA VAL A 194 -6.16 1.11 -23.57
C VAL A 194 -5.84 -0.37 -23.65
N ILE A 195 -6.25 -1.16 -22.67
CA ILE A 195 -6.01 -2.60 -22.66
C ILE A 195 -6.94 -3.29 -23.65
N GLU A 196 -8.20 -2.89 -23.71
CA GLU A 196 -9.16 -3.39 -24.71
C GLU A 196 -8.68 -3.10 -26.14
N GLU A 197 -8.15 -1.90 -26.43
CA GLU A 197 -7.58 -1.56 -27.75
C GLU A 197 -6.34 -2.43 -28.08
N ILE A 198 -5.48 -2.74 -27.11
CA ILE A 198 -4.30 -3.59 -27.31
C ILE A 198 -4.71 -5.03 -27.58
N ASP A 199 -5.68 -5.56 -26.87
CA ASP A 199 -6.21 -6.91 -27.03
C ASP A 199 -6.91 -7.06 -28.39
N GLU A 200 -7.68 -6.06 -28.84
CA GLU A 200 -8.27 -6.02 -30.17
C GLU A 200 -7.20 -6.00 -31.28
N LEU A 201 -6.16 -5.17 -31.12
CA LEU A 201 -5.04 -5.10 -32.07
C LEU A 201 -4.25 -6.39 -32.11
N SER A 202 -4.02 -7.04 -30.98
CA SER A 202 -3.35 -8.35 -30.88
C SER A 202 -4.16 -9.42 -31.61
N THR A 203 -5.45 -9.48 -31.36
CA THR A 203 -6.38 -10.41 -32.04
C THR A 203 -6.43 -10.21 -33.57
N LEU A 204 -6.39 -8.95 -34.01
CA LEU A 204 -6.35 -8.58 -35.44
C LEU A 204 -5.03 -8.99 -36.10
N LEU A 205 -3.92 -8.86 -35.41
CA LEU A 205 -2.58 -9.27 -35.86
C LEU A 205 -2.49 -10.80 -36.02
N ASP A 206 -2.96 -11.53 -35.02
CA ASP A 206 -2.99 -13.01 -35.08
C ASP A 206 -3.89 -13.55 -36.20
N SER A 207 -5.01 -12.88 -36.43
CA SER A 207 -5.92 -13.24 -37.55
C SER A 207 -5.29 -13.00 -38.92
N LYS A 208 -4.48 -11.94 -39.09
CA LYS A 208 -3.79 -11.64 -40.34
C LYS A 208 -2.61 -12.57 -40.61
N LEU A 209 -1.90 -12.96 -39.55
CA LEU A 209 -0.79 -13.94 -39.66
C LEU A 209 -1.29 -15.34 -40.03
N SER A 210 -2.47 -15.74 -39.55
CA SER A 210 -3.08 -17.03 -39.86
C SER A 210 -3.64 -17.11 -41.30
N LEU A 211 -3.88 -15.97 -41.95
CA LEU A 211 -4.34 -15.89 -43.37
C LEU A 211 -3.21 -15.83 -44.39
N SER A 212 -1.94 -15.77 -43.90
CA SER A 212 -0.74 -15.62 -44.75
C SER A 212 0.07 -16.91 -44.90
N ILE A 213 -0.45 -18.03 -44.40
CA ILE A 213 0.09 -19.39 -44.51
C ILE A 213 -0.87 -20.21 -45.38
#